data_163e08d37bd8cee8fb618c3411146ce2
#
_entry.id   163e08d37bd8cee8fb618c3411146ce2
#
_cell.length_a   1.000
_cell.length_b   1.000
_cell.length_c   1.000
_cell.angle_alpha   90.00
_cell.angle_beta   90.00
_cell.angle_gamma   90.00
#
_symmetry.space_group_name_H-M   'P 1'
#
loop_
_entity.id
_entity.type
_entity.pdbx_description
1 polymer ?
#
loop_
_entity_poly.entity_id
_entity_poly.type
_entity_poly.pdbx_seq_one_letter_code
_entity_poly.pdbx_strand_id
1 'polypeptide(L)'
;QPVPLIRLDRQSDAKLSLAIGSEVIPLAPGENVTLALRNVGRTEVATAPLVFGGYGVSDPARGWDAYEGVDLDGKVVVVLANDPDFEADRDLGFEGRRMVLAGRIGSKFEAAARAGALGVLVIHEDAAASYPFLQVASGDALPAFVLAPLKPSTLQLSGWLRLDVAGDLLTRAGL
;
A
#
# COMPACT_ATOMS: atom_id res chain seq x y z
N GLN A 1 25.03 -4.36 22.10
CA GLN A 1 25.03 -5.58 21.28
C GLN A 1 24.95 -5.20 19.80
N PRO A 2 25.72 -5.86 18.91
CA PRO A 2 25.59 -5.64 17.49
C PRO A 2 24.19 -6.05 17.01
N VAL A 3 23.58 -5.21 16.18
CA VAL A 3 22.30 -5.50 15.55
C VAL A 3 22.58 -5.91 14.10
N PRO A 4 22.34 -7.18 13.73
CA PRO A 4 22.62 -7.64 12.38
C PRO A 4 21.62 -7.03 11.40
N LEU A 5 22.12 -6.42 10.33
CA LEU A 5 21.32 -5.83 9.25
C LEU A 5 21.58 -6.57 7.94
N ILE A 6 20.55 -6.71 7.16
CA ILE A 6 20.63 -7.17 5.76
C ILE A 6 20.41 -5.96 4.87
N ARG A 7 21.33 -5.71 3.97
CA ARG A 7 21.18 -4.71 2.89
C ARG A 7 20.41 -5.34 1.74
N LEU A 8 19.37 -4.66 1.30
CA LEU A 8 18.56 -5.02 0.14
C LEU A 8 18.81 -3.99 -0.94
N ASP A 9 19.47 -4.40 -2.02
CA ASP A 9 19.61 -3.58 -3.21
C ASP A 9 18.40 -3.83 -4.11
N ARG A 10 17.74 -2.74 -4.49
CA ARG A 10 16.59 -2.79 -5.39
C ARG A 10 17.08 -2.69 -6.82
N GLN A 11 16.70 -3.66 -7.64
CA GLN A 11 16.84 -3.58 -9.08
C GLN A 11 15.43 -3.66 -9.65
N SER A 12 14.94 -2.59 -10.27
CA SER A 12 13.61 -2.55 -10.85
C SER A 12 13.70 -2.31 -12.35
N ASP A 13 13.45 -3.35 -13.10
CA ASP A 13 13.04 -3.33 -14.50
C ASP A 13 11.54 -3.64 -14.63
N ALA A 14 10.80 -3.50 -13.53
CA ALA A 14 9.41 -3.85 -13.44
C ALA A 14 8.57 -3.01 -14.39
N LYS A 15 7.81 -3.67 -15.24
CA LYS A 15 6.73 -3.06 -16.03
C LYS A 15 5.44 -3.28 -15.28
N LEU A 16 4.73 -2.20 -15.02
CA LEU A 16 3.45 -2.24 -14.34
C LEU A 16 2.39 -1.57 -15.20
N SER A 17 1.21 -2.13 -15.22
CA SER A 17 0.04 -1.52 -15.83
C SER A 17 -1.19 -1.88 -15.02
N LEU A 18 -2.21 -1.03 -15.13
CA LEU A 18 -3.54 -1.28 -14.61
C LEU A 18 -4.50 -1.48 -15.78
N ALA A 19 -5.42 -2.42 -15.65
CA ALA A 19 -6.44 -2.68 -16.65
C ALA A 19 -7.83 -2.37 -16.08
N ILE A 20 -8.63 -1.59 -16.82
CA ILE A 20 -10.04 -1.32 -16.52
C ILE A 20 -10.85 -1.66 -17.77
N GLY A 21 -11.60 -2.75 -17.70
CA GLY A 21 -12.25 -3.28 -18.89
C GLY A 21 -11.24 -3.65 -19.97
N SER A 22 -11.31 -3.02 -21.14
CA SER A 22 -10.37 -3.23 -22.26
C SER A 22 -9.21 -2.22 -22.29
N GLU A 23 -9.22 -1.23 -21.41
CA GLU A 23 -8.20 -0.19 -21.38
C GLU A 23 -7.03 -0.61 -20.49
N VAL A 24 -5.81 -0.38 -20.97
CA VAL A 24 -4.57 -0.66 -20.23
C VAL A 24 -3.83 0.65 -20.01
N ILE A 25 -3.62 1.00 -18.75
CA ILE A 25 -2.96 2.23 -18.30
C ILE A 25 -1.57 1.86 -17.81
N PRO A 26 -0.49 2.27 -18.50
CA PRO A 26 0.86 2.02 -18.03
C PRO A 26 1.17 2.86 -16.80
N LEU A 27 1.87 2.25 -15.84
CA LEU A 27 2.39 2.93 -14.66
C LEU A 27 3.92 3.02 -14.75
N ALA A 28 4.45 4.20 -14.41
CA ALA A 28 5.88 4.48 -14.43
C ALA A 28 6.42 4.50 -12.98
N PRO A 29 7.20 3.48 -12.57
CA PRO A 29 7.84 3.48 -11.26
C PRO A 29 8.71 4.71 -11.03
N GLY A 30 8.57 5.35 -9.86
CA GLY A 30 9.25 6.60 -9.51
C GLY A 30 8.55 7.88 -9.97
N GLU A 31 7.57 7.79 -10.90
CA GLU A 31 6.82 8.94 -11.38
C GLU A 31 5.39 8.97 -10.83
N ASN A 32 4.64 7.90 -10.99
CA ASN A 32 3.24 7.82 -10.57
C ASN A 32 2.91 6.64 -9.66
N VAL A 33 3.86 5.72 -9.51
CA VAL A 33 3.79 4.58 -8.59
C VAL A 33 5.16 4.31 -7.99
N THR A 34 5.20 3.82 -6.76
CA THR A 34 6.39 3.19 -6.19
C THR A 34 6.09 1.73 -5.89
N LEU A 35 7.09 0.88 -5.99
CA LEU A 35 6.94 -0.54 -5.73
C LEU A 35 8.08 -1.06 -4.86
N ALA A 36 7.72 -1.76 -3.81
CA ALA A 36 8.65 -2.54 -3.02
C ALA A 36 8.22 -4.01 -3.04
N LEU A 37 9.10 -4.87 -3.53
CA LEU A 37 8.95 -6.30 -3.38
C LEU A 37 9.25 -6.67 -1.92
N ARG A 38 8.39 -7.47 -1.33
CA ARG A 38 8.44 -7.78 0.10
C ARG A 38 9.27 -9.01 0.43
N ASN A 39 9.58 -9.80 -0.57
CA ASN A 39 10.40 -11.00 -0.42
C ASN A 39 11.74 -10.83 -1.15
N VAL A 40 12.79 -11.47 -0.64
CA VAL A 40 14.09 -11.52 -1.29
C VAL A 40 14.02 -12.48 -2.49
N GLY A 41 14.55 -12.03 -3.60
CA GLY A 41 14.55 -12.78 -4.85
C GLY A 41 13.64 -12.14 -5.90
N ARG A 42 13.39 -12.88 -6.96
CA ARG A 42 12.48 -12.41 -8.02
C ARG A 42 11.04 -12.74 -7.62
N THR A 43 10.19 -11.71 -7.57
CA THR A 43 8.74 -11.89 -7.48
C THR A 43 8.16 -11.60 -8.85
N GLU A 44 7.32 -12.49 -9.33
CA GLU A 44 6.60 -12.33 -10.59
C GLU A 44 5.10 -12.45 -10.29
N VAL A 45 4.40 -11.33 -10.43
CA VAL A 45 2.94 -11.29 -10.37
C VAL A 45 2.48 -10.99 -11.79
N ALA A 46 1.96 -12.01 -12.49
CA ALA A 46 1.56 -11.83 -13.88
C ALA A 46 0.32 -10.93 -13.99
N THR A 47 -0.72 -11.22 -13.22
CA THR A 47 -1.96 -10.44 -13.17
C THR A 47 -2.66 -10.70 -11.84
N ALA A 48 -3.19 -9.66 -11.21
CA ALA A 48 -3.99 -9.78 -9.99
C ALA A 48 -5.15 -8.77 -10.02
N PRO A 49 -6.34 -9.16 -9.57
CA PRO A 49 -7.46 -8.24 -9.41
C PRO A 49 -7.13 -7.15 -8.38
N LEU A 50 -7.68 -5.95 -8.59
CA LEU A 50 -7.64 -4.86 -7.63
C LEU A 50 -8.94 -4.82 -6.82
N VAL A 51 -8.83 -4.54 -5.53
CA VAL A 51 -9.94 -4.29 -4.62
C VAL A 51 -9.69 -2.97 -3.91
N PHE A 52 -10.67 -2.07 -3.91
CA PHE A 52 -10.60 -0.86 -3.10
C PHE A 52 -11.02 -1.18 -1.68
N GLY A 53 -10.14 -0.97 -0.72
CA GLY A 53 -10.30 -1.29 0.70
C GLY A 53 -10.48 -0.07 1.61
N GLY A 54 -10.96 1.06 1.06
CA GLY A 54 -11.12 2.29 1.84
C GLY A 54 -9.81 2.69 2.51
N TYR A 55 -9.83 2.95 3.82
CA TYR A 55 -8.61 3.26 4.57
C TYR A 55 -7.74 2.03 4.89
N GLY A 56 -8.22 0.81 4.67
CA GLY A 56 -7.46 -0.41 4.93
C GLY A 56 -7.06 -0.62 6.39
N VAL A 57 -7.84 -0.09 7.31
CA VAL A 57 -7.59 -0.16 8.75
C VAL A 57 -8.29 -1.38 9.34
N SER A 58 -7.55 -2.17 10.12
CA SER A 58 -8.10 -3.22 11.00
C SER A 58 -7.63 -2.92 12.42
N ASP A 59 -8.58 -2.53 13.28
CA ASP A 59 -8.36 -2.20 14.68
C ASP A 59 -9.48 -2.83 15.55
N PRO A 60 -9.29 -4.08 15.98
CA PRO A 60 -10.29 -4.79 16.78
C PRO A 60 -10.64 -4.07 18.10
N ALA A 61 -9.71 -3.30 18.67
CA ALA A 61 -9.98 -2.55 19.89
C ALA A 61 -11.03 -1.45 19.68
N ARG A 62 -11.15 -0.96 18.44
CA ARG A 62 -12.19 0.00 18.02
C ARG A 62 -13.39 -0.66 17.35
N GLY A 63 -13.40 -1.99 17.24
CA GLY A 63 -14.43 -2.72 16.50
C GLY A 63 -14.43 -2.40 15.00
N TRP A 64 -13.27 -2.06 14.44
CA TRP A 64 -13.12 -1.68 13.03
C TRP A 64 -12.32 -2.72 12.26
N ASP A 65 -12.89 -3.23 11.18
CA ASP A 65 -12.18 -4.06 10.22
C ASP A 65 -12.60 -3.71 8.79
N ALA A 66 -11.68 -3.09 8.04
CA ALA A 66 -11.90 -2.74 6.63
C ALA A 66 -12.04 -3.96 5.71
N TYR A 67 -11.67 -5.15 6.17
CA TYR A 67 -11.64 -6.36 5.39
C TYR A 67 -12.67 -7.40 5.80
N GLU A 68 -13.55 -7.06 6.76
CA GLU A 68 -14.62 -7.96 7.20
C GLU A 68 -15.51 -8.36 6.01
N GLY A 69 -15.59 -9.66 5.74
CA GLY A 69 -16.39 -10.20 4.63
C GLY A 69 -15.80 -9.97 3.23
N VAL A 70 -14.59 -9.40 3.12
CA VAL A 70 -13.91 -9.16 1.84
C VAL A 70 -12.90 -10.27 1.56
N ASP A 71 -13.06 -10.97 0.45
CA ASP A 71 -12.06 -11.92 -0.03
C ASP A 71 -10.90 -11.17 -0.69
N LEU A 72 -9.71 -11.26 -0.10
CA LEU A 72 -8.47 -10.66 -0.63
C LEU A 72 -7.46 -11.68 -1.16
N ASP A 73 -7.80 -12.98 -1.15
CA ASP A 73 -6.87 -14.01 -1.63
C ASP A 73 -6.48 -13.78 -3.09
N GLY A 74 -5.18 -13.73 -3.35
CA GLY A 74 -4.62 -13.46 -4.67
C GLY A 74 -4.88 -12.05 -5.24
N LYS A 75 -5.39 -11.11 -4.44
CA LYS A 75 -5.76 -9.77 -4.89
C LYS A 75 -4.80 -8.71 -4.36
N VAL A 76 -4.69 -7.59 -5.07
CA VAL A 76 -4.00 -6.40 -4.61
C VAL A 76 -5.04 -5.43 -4.07
N VAL A 77 -4.89 -5.03 -2.81
CA VAL A 77 -5.79 -4.04 -2.22
C VAL A 77 -5.23 -2.63 -2.40
N VAL A 78 -6.09 -1.71 -2.82
CA VAL A 78 -5.79 -0.27 -2.92
C VAL A 78 -6.44 0.42 -1.75
N VAL A 79 -5.67 1.18 -0.97
CA VAL A 79 -6.14 1.83 0.25
C VAL A 79 -5.73 3.30 0.32
N LEU A 80 -6.50 4.10 1.05
CA LEU A 80 -6.18 5.50 1.33
C LEU A 80 -5.06 5.62 2.38
N ALA A 81 -4.30 6.70 2.33
CA ALA A 81 -3.39 7.08 3.43
C ALA A 81 -4.18 7.52 4.67
N ASN A 82 -3.52 7.50 5.85
CA ASN A 82 -4.12 7.86 7.14
C ASN A 82 -5.23 6.89 7.60
N ASP A 83 -6.22 7.36 8.35
CA ASP A 83 -7.32 6.58 8.94
C ASP A 83 -8.67 7.25 8.69
N PRO A 84 -9.80 6.58 9.02
CA PRO A 84 -11.12 7.04 8.64
C PRO A 84 -11.52 8.44 9.12
N ASP A 85 -10.95 8.94 10.22
CA ASP A 85 -11.28 10.27 10.74
C ASP A 85 -10.59 11.41 9.98
N PHE A 86 -9.57 11.12 9.16
CA PHE A 86 -8.79 12.17 8.51
C PHE A 86 -9.65 13.09 7.63
N GLU A 87 -10.58 12.54 6.87
CA GLU A 87 -11.51 13.26 6.00
C GLU A 87 -12.95 13.28 6.52
N ALA A 88 -13.21 12.66 7.70
CA ALA A 88 -14.56 12.55 8.20
C ALA A 88 -15.06 13.86 8.83
N ASP A 89 -16.33 14.20 8.58
CA ASP A 89 -17.02 15.31 9.22
C ASP A 89 -17.48 14.98 10.65
N ARG A 90 -17.22 13.76 11.13
CA ARG A 90 -17.62 13.24 12.42
C ARG A 90 -16.52 12.37 13.01
N ASP A 91 -16.52 12.27 14.34
CA ASP A 91 -15.66 11.36 15.07
C ASP A 91 -16.08 9.89 14.82
N LEU A 92 -15.17 9.11 14.22
CA LEU A 92 -15.32 7.67 14.02
C LEU A 92 -14.44 6.87 15.00
N GLY A 93 -13.81 7.54 15.96
CA GLY A 93 -13.00 6.95 17.01
C GLY A 93 -11.51 6.83 16.69
N PHE A 94 -11.02 7.59 15.69
CA PHE A 94 -9.62 7.55 15.25
C PHE A 94 -8.82 8.83 15.56
N GLU A 95 -9.31 9.68 16.45
CA GLU A 95 -8.64 10.91 16.90
C GLU A 95 -8.55 12.03 15.83
N GLY A 96 -9.51 12.11 14.91
CA GLY A 96 -9.63 13.15 13.89
C GLY A 96 -8.44 13.14 12.92
N ARG A 97 -7.86 14.30 12.63
CA ARG A 97 -6.74 14.40 11.68
C ARG A 97 -5.41 13.81 12.18
N ARG A 98 -5.36 13.36 13.42
CA ARG A 98 -4.17 12.74 13.99
C ARG A 98 -4.15 11.26 13.68
N MET A 99 -3.20 10.83 12.87
CA MET A 99 -3.03 9.41 12.51
C MET A 99 -2.80 8.53 13.74
N VAL A 100 -3.70 7.58 13.98
CA VAL A 100 -3.51 6.54 14.98
C VAL A 100 -2.59 5.42 14.46
N LEU A 101 -2.16 4.53 15.36
CA LEU A 101 -1.26 3.43 15.00
C LEU A 101 -1.82 2.56 13.86
N ALA A 102 -3.12 2.25 13.90
CA ALA A 102 -3.78 1.44 12.87
C ALA A 102 -3.83 2.12 11.48
N GLY A 103 -3.81 3.46 11.43
CA GLY A 103 -3.72 4.25 10.20
C GLY A 103 -2.33 4.25 9.55
N ARG A 104 -1.29 3.84 10.28
CA ARG A 104 0.09 3.82 9.75
C ARG A 104 0.26 2.75 8.67
N ILE A 105 1.11 3.05 7.71
CA ILE A 105 1.38 2.20 6.54
C ILE A 105 1.76 0.76 6.94
N GLY A 106 2.65 0.60 7.92
CA GLY A 106 3.03 -0.72 8.43
C GLY A 106 1.85 -1.52 8.94
N SER A 107 0.94 -0.89 9.71
CA SER A 107 -0.26 -1.55 10.22
C SER A 107 -1.23 -1.95 9.11
N LYS A 108 -1.39 -1.12 8.06
CA LYS A 108 -2.19 -1.45 6.88
C LYS A 108 -1.63 -2.66 6.12
N PHE A 109 -0.30 -2.70 5.93
CA PHE A 109 0.36 -3.84 5.30
C PHE A 109 0.15 -5.13 6.11
N GLU A 110 0.28 -5.07 7.43
CA GLU A 110 0.03 -6.21 8.31
C GLU A 110 -1.43 -6.64 8.29
N ALA A 111 -2.38 -5.70 8.29
CA ALA A 111 -3.81 -5.99 8.21
C ALA A 111 -4.16 -6.68 6.89
N ALA A 112 -3.73 -6.14 5.75
CA ALA A 112 -3.94 -6.74 4.44
C ALA A 112 -3.27 -8.12 4.31
N ALA A 113 -2.05 -8.28 4.85
CA ALA A 113 -1.36 -9.57 4.88
C ALA A 113 -2.14 -10.62 5.68
N ARG A 114 -2.69 -10.25 6.84
CA ARG A 114 -3.54 -11.15 7.64
C ARG A 114 -4.84 -11.51 6.93
N ALA A 115 -5.39 -10.59 6.12
CA ALA A 115 -6.59 -10.81 5.32
C ALA A 115 -6.32 -11.59 4.00
N GLY A 116 -5.07 -12.02 3.75
CA GLY A 116 -4.71 -12.84 2.60
C GLY A 116 -4.36 -12.07 1.32
N ALA A 117 -4.22 -10.76 1.37
CA ALA A 117 -3.88 -9.96 0.19
C ALA A 117 -2.53 -10.38 -0.41
N LEU A 118 -2.45 -10.39 -1.75
CA LEU A 118 -1.22 -10.56 -2.50
C LEU A 118 -0.32 -9.32 -2.42
N GLY A 119 -0.93 -8.14 -2.39
CA GLY A 119 -0.21 -6.89 -2.32
C GLY A 119 -1.07 -5.73 -1.85
N VAL A 120 -0.41 -4.61 -1.58
CA VAL A 120 -1.05 -3.36 -1.13
C VAL A 120 -0.49 -2.17 -1.89
N LEU A 121 -1.36 -1.36 -2.46
CA LEU A 121 -1.03 -0.04 -2.98
C LEU A 121 -1.73 1.02 -2.14
N VAL A 122 -0.97 1.96 -1.61
CA VAL A 122 -1.52 3.07 -0.82
C VAL A 122 -1.64 4.29 -1.69
N ILE A 123 -2.83 4.85 -1.78
CA ILE A 123 -3.04 6.14 -2.46
C ILE A 123 -2.34 7.22 -1.65
N HIS A 124 -1.37 7.86 -2.29
CA HIS A 124 -0.60 8.91 -1.66
C HIS A 124 -1.27 10.26 -1.88
N GLU A 125 -1.76 10.82 -0.80
CA GLU A 125 -2.19 12.19 -0.69
C GLU A 125 -1.23 12.93 0.25
N ASP A 126 -0.63 14.02 -0.20
CA ASP A 126 0.41 14.74 0.53
C ASP A 126 -0.08 15.21 1.92
N ALA A 127 -1.34 15.65 2.02
CA ALA A 127 -1.93 16.09 3.28
C ALA A 127 -2.10 14.93 4.27
N ALA A 128 -2.64 13.81 3.81
CA ALA A 128 -2.88 12.63 4.63
C ALA A 128 -1.59 11.91 5.02
N ALA A 129 -0.61 11.88 4.13
CA ALA A 129 0.70 11.28 4.37
C ALA A 129 1.62 12.19 5.20
N SER A 130 1.38 13.52 5.21
CA SER A 130 2.21 14.56 5.85
C SER A 130 3.58 14.79 5.18
N TYR A 131 3.76 14.33 3.94
CA TYR A 131 4.95 14.56 3.11
C TYR A 131 4.60 14.39 1.62
N PRO A 132 5.38 15.00 0.71
CA PRO A 132 5.10 14.91 -0.73
C PRO A 132 5.43 13.54 -1.32
N PHE A 133 4.72 13.14 -2.39
CA PHE A 133 4.96 11.88 -3.11
C PHE A 133 6.42 11.70 -3.55
N LEU A 134 7.11 12.79 -3.91
CA LEU A 134 8.51 12.74 -4.32
C LEU A 134 9.43 12.11 -3.25
N GLN A 135 9.07 12.24 -1.96
CA GLN A 135 9.86 11.65 -0.89
C GLN A 135 9.85 10.12 -0.93
N VAL A 136 8.69 9.50 -1.21
CA VAL A 136 8.61 8.04 -1.35
C VAL A 136 9.19 7.57 -2.69
N ALA A 137 8.96 8.32 -3.75
CA ALA A 137 9.53 8.04 -5.07
C ALA A 137 11.06 8.04 -5.06
N SER A 138 11.68 9.02 -4.38
CA SER A 138 13.13 9.09 -4.23
C SER A 138 13.68 7.96 -3.36
N GLY A 139 12.95 7.53 -2.34
CA GLY A 139 13.33 6.44 -1.46
C GLY A 139 13.41 5.07 -2.16
N ASP A 140 12.65 4.88 -3.22
CA ASP A 140 12.66 3.63 -3.98
C ASP A 140 13.99 3.38 -4.72
N ALA A 141 14.75 4.40 -5.02
CA ALA A 141 16.06 4.28 -5.66
C ALA A 141 17.18 3.91 -4.68
N LEU A 142 16.93 3.96 -3.37
CA LEU A 142 17.94 3.73 -2.35
C LEU A 142 17.92 2.29 -1.83
N PRO A 143 19.09 1.73 -1.42
CA PRO A 143 19.13 0.46 -0.73
C PRO A 143 18.32 0.52 0.56
N ALA A 144 17.58 -0.54 0.87
CA ALA A 144 16.92 -0.71 2.15
C ALA A 144 17.80 -1.54 3.12
N PHE A 145 17.70 -1.24 4.41
CA PHE A 145 18.31 -2.04 5.46
C PHE A 145 17.22 -2.62 6.36
N VAL A 146 17.26 -3.92 6.56
CA VAL A 146 16.27 -4.63 7.37
C VAL A 146 16.96 -5.44 8.45
N LEU A 147 16.24 -5.70 9.54
CA LEU A 147 16.75 -6.54 10.63
C LEU A 147 16.86 -8.00 10.18
N ALA A 148 17.96 -8.66 10.57
CA ALA A 148 18.08 -10.09 10.41
C ALA A 148 17.51 -10.83 11.63
N PRO A 149 16.95 -12.06 11.46
CA PRO A 149 16.70 -12.70 10.16
C PRO A 149 15.52 -12.05 9.44
N LEU A 150 15.59 -12.04 8.10
CA LEU A 150 14.49 -11.57 7.29
C LEU A 150 13.27 -12.48 7.47
N LYS A 151 12.15 -11.91 7.93
CA LYS A 151 10.90 -12.65 8.03
C LYS A 151 10.20 -12.67 6.68
N PRO A 152 9.78 -13.83 6.18
CA PRO A 152 8.94 -13.90 4.98
C PRO A 152 7.67 -13.08 5.16
N SER A 153 7.26 -12.36 4.12
CA SER A 153 5.98 -11.68 4.05
C SER A 153 5.03 -12.46 3.16
N THR A 154 3.77 -12.54 3.52
CA THR A 154 2.72 -13.05 2.64
C THR A 154 2.42 -12.07 1.51
N LEU A 155 2.63 -10.76 1.76
CA LEU A 155 2.58 -9.78 0.69
C LEU A 155 3.77 -9.96 -0.25
N GLN A 156 3.50 -10.06 -1.53
CA GLN A 156 4.53 -10.09 -2.57
C GLN A 156 4.97 -8.69 -2.99
N LEU A 157 4.04 -7.74 -2.99
CA LEU A 157 4.33 -6.35 -3.34
C LEU A 157 3.65 -5.37 -2.38
N SER A 158 4.25 -4.20 -2.29
CA SER A 158 3.63 -3.04 -1.66
C SER A 158 4.13 -1.78 -2.36
N GLY A 159 3.38 -0.70 -2.26
CA GLY A 159 3.81 0.53 -2.89
C GLY A 159 2.85 1.68 -2.64
N TRP A 160 3.14 2.78 -3.30
CA TRP A 160 2.32 3.97 -3.30
C TRP A 160 1.82 4.26 -4.71
N LEU A 161 0.59 4.68 -4.82
CA LEU A 161 0.00 5.17 -6.06
C LEU A 161 -0.27 6.67 -5.89
N ARG A 162 0.17 7.48 -6.83
CA ARG A 162 -0.05 8.93 -6.76
C ARG A 162 -1.53 9.26 -6.86
N LEU A 163 -1.98 10.26 -6.09
CA LEU A 163 -3.40 10.60 -5.92
C LEU A 163 -4.12 10.86 -7.25
N ASP A 164 -3.50 11.61 -8.17
CA ASP A 164 -4.11 11.95 -9.46
C ASP A 164 -4.37 10.71 -10.33
N VAL A 165 -3.41 9.75 -10.32
CA VAL A 165 -3.56 8.48 -11.01
C VAL A 165 -4.64 7.62 -10.36
N ALA A 166 -4.65 7.57 -9.03
CA ALA A 166 -5.66 6.84 -8.28
C ALA A 166 -7.07 7.40 -8.52
N GLY A 167 -7.22 8.74 -8.51
CA GLY A 167 -8.51 9.40 -8.78
C GLY A 167 -9.05 9.11 -10.18
N ASP A 168 -8.17 9.14 -11.20
CA ASP A 168 -8.55 8.77 -12.56
C ASP A 168 -9.01 7.29 -12.64
N LEU A 169 -8.28 6.39 -11.98
CA LEU A 169 -8.62 4.97 -11.93
C LEU A 169 -9.95 4.70 -11.24
N LEU A 170 -10.17 5.29 -10.05
CA LEU A 170 -11.39 5.12 -9.29
C LEU A 170 -12.60 5.66 -10.05
N THR A 171 -12.45 6.85 -10.66
CA THR A 171 -13.50 7.45 -11.51
C THR A 171 -13.88 6.54 -12.67
N ARG A 172 -12.90 5.97 -13.39
CA ARG A 172 -13.13 5.03 -14.50
C ARG A 172 -13.74 3.70 -14.03
N ALA A 173 -13.45 3.29 -12.79
CA ALA A 173 -14.06 2.12 -12.17
C ALA A 173 -15.48 2.37 -11.66
N GLY A 174 -15.98 3.61 -11.70
CA GLY A 174 -17.30 3.99 -11.22
C GLY A 174 -17.39 4.19 -9.70
N LEU A 175 -16.25 4.53 -9.08
CA LEU A 175 -16.11 4.77 -7.65
C LEU A 175 -15.86 6.26 -7.36
#